data_dbb49a7993d70a8ed4c7da3d3701349c
#
_entry.id   dbb49a7993d70a8ed4c7da3d3701349c
#
_cell.length_a   1.000
_cell.length_b   1.000
_cell.length_c   1.000
_cell.angle_alpha   90.00
_cell.angle_beta   90.00
_cell.angle_gamma   90.00
#
_symmetry.space_group_name_H-M   'P 1'
#
loop_
_entity.id
_entity.type
_entity.pdbx_description
1 polymer ?
#
loop_
_entity_poly.entity_id
_entity_poly.type
_entity_poly.pdbx_seq_one_letter_code
_entity_poly.pdbx_strand_id
1 'polypeptide(L)'
;MYKIIERRMIVPNLHEFVVEAPAVSESVKPGNFIIVRPDQMGERIPLSVADWDRKAGTVTSIFMQVGGSTAKLARLKPGDTIPTFVGPLGKETEIKNFGTVLCLGGCYGIGSVFPVARALKEAGNKVYSILEARSSFLLYWEDRFHKVSDRVFVITRDGTKGKKGHIGQIPEMLHQVGIVPDLTIVNGCTFQMMRMSQITKPLGWKTIVNMNPIMIDGTGMCGVCRLSVGGKMKFACVDGPDFDGHEIDWEEFLARRKSYNPEEIDPLRRSSCQSHF
;
A
#
# COMPACT_ATOMS: atom_id res chain seq x y z
N MET A 1 -9.53 -2.97 -23.41
CA MET A 1 -9.57 -1.76 -22.58
C MET A 1 -10.37 -2.06 -21.34
N TYR A 2 -10.01 -1.48 -20.19
CA TYR A 2 -10.59 -1.78 -18.89
C TYR A 2 -11.46 -0.61 -18.45
N LYS A 3 -12.74 -0.87 -18.16
CA LYS A 3 -13.73 0.15 -17.83
C LYS A 3 -13.62 0.56 -16.36
N ILE A 4 -13.67 1.85 -16.10
CA ILE A 4 -13.75 2.41 -14.76
C ILE A 4 -15.21 2.35 -14.32
N ILE A 5 -15.48 1.65 -13.23
CA ILE A 5 -16.81 1.52 -12.62
C ILE A 5 -17.04 2.68 -11.65
N GLU A 6 -16.04 2.96 -10.82
CA GLU A 6 -16.10 4.05 -9.85
C GLU A 6 -14.72 4.71 -9.70
N ARG A 7 -14.71 6.00 -9.52
CA ARG A 7 -13.57 6.77 -9.10
C ARG A 7 -14.04 7.91 -8.19
N ARG A 8 -13.58 7.93 -6.96
CA ARG A 8 -13.89 8.99 -6.00
C ARG A 8 -12.65 9.41 -5.21
N MET A 9 -12.56 10.67 -4.86
CA MET A 9 -11.58 11.16 -3.90
C MET A 9 -12.13 10.88 -2.49
N ILE A 10 -11.50 9.96 -1.78
CA ILE A 10 -11.96 9.51 -0.45
C ILE A 10 -11.43 10.37 0.70
N VAL A 11 -10.23 10.91 0.53
CA VAL A 11 -9.63 11.97 1.34
C VAL A 11 -8.81 12.86 0.42
N PRO A 12 -8.38 14.06 0.82
CA PRO A 12 -7.62 14.96 -0.06
C PRO A 12 -6.45 14.28 -0.75
N ASN A 13 -6.40 14.37 -2.08
CA ASN A 13 -5.41 13.77 -2.98
C ASN A 13 -5.33 12.23 -2.97
N LEU A 14 -6.23 11.54 -2.29
CA LEU A 14 -6.30 10.08 -2.27
C LEU A 14 -7.59 9.59 -2.93
N HIS A 15 -7.44 8.75 -3.94
CA HIS A 15 -8.55 8.29 -4.78
C HIS A 15 -8.76 6.79 -4.62
N GLU A 16 -10.02 6.39 -4.51
CA GLU A 16 -10.49 5.03 -4.71
C GLU A 16 -10.88 4.85 -6.18
N PHE A 17 -10.47 3.74 -6.74
CA PHE A 17 -10.55 3.45 -8.16
C PHE A 17 -10.99 2.00 -8.36
N VAL A 18 -12.19 1.81 -8.90
CA VAL A 18 -12.79 0.51 -9.14
C VAL A 18 -12.86 0.25 -10.65
N VAL A 19 -12.24 -0.84 -11.08
CA VAL A 19 -12.11 -1.19 -12.50
C VAL A 19 -12.71 -2.56 -12.76
N GLU A 20 -13.42 -2.69 -13.86
CA GLU A 20 -13.92 -3.95 -14.39
C GLU A 20 -12.75 -4.75 -14.99
N ALA A 21 -12.35 -5.80 -14.30
CA ALA A 21 -11.23 -6.66 -14.66
C ALA A 21 -11.49 -8.11 -14.17
N PRO A 22 -12.44 -8.85 -14.78
CA PRO A 22 -12.90 -10.16 -14.31
C PRO A 22 -11.76 -11.17 -14.16
N ALA A 23 -10.87 -11.26 -15.12
CA ALA A 23 -9.74 -12.22 -15.08
C ALA A 23 -8.78 -11.92 -13.91
N VAL A 24 -8.62 -10.65 -13.53
CA VAL A 24 -7.79 -10.26 -12.37
C VAL A 24 -8.54 -10.54 -11.08
N SER A 25 -9.82 -10.14 -10.98
CA SER A 25 -10.63 -10.33 -9.77
C SER A 25 -10.79 -11.79 -9.38
N GLU A 26 -10.80 -12.71 -10.35
CA GLU A 26 -10.90 -14.16 -10.13
C GLU A 26 -9.67 -14.73 -9.42
N SER A 27 -8.49 -14.27 -9.79
CA SER A 27 -7.20 -14.85 -9.37
C SER A 27 -6.43 -14.05 -8.33
N VAL A 28 -6.84 -12.79 -8.06
CA VAL A 28 -6.16 -11.92 -7.11
C VAL A 28 -6.25 -12.44 -5.67
N LYS A 29 -5.16 -12.25 -4.93
CA LYS A 29 -4.99 -12.61 -3.52
C LYS A 29 -4.43 -11.43 -2.71
N PRO A 30 -4.55 -11.46 -1.36
CA PRO A 30 -3.95 -10.43 -0.51
C PRO A 30 -2.46 -10.24 -0.79
N GLY A 31 -2.00 -9.00 -0.82
CA GLY A 31 -0.60 -8.66 -1.11
C GLY A 31 -0.28 -8.47 -2.60
N ASN A 32 -1.15 -8.93 -3.52
CA ASN A 32 -0.94 -8.69 -4.93
C ASN A 32 -1.10 -7.20 -5.29
N PHE A 33 -0.48 -6.83 -6.40
CA PHE A 33 -0.59 -5.52 -7.02
C PHE A 33 -0.94 -5.65 -8.51
N ILE A 34 -1.23 -4.54 -9.14
CA ILE A 34 -1.47 -4.40 -10.57
C ILE A 34 -0.56 -3.34 -11.17
N ILE A 35 -0.28 -3.44 -12.46
CA ILE A 35 0.33 -2.36 -13.23
C ILE A 35 -0.76 -1.70 -14.06
N VAL A 36 -0.90 -0.39 -13.93
CA VAL A 36 -1.84 0.41 -14.72
C VAL A 36 -1.11 1.45 -15.55
N ARG A 37 -1.72 1.82 -16.68
CA ARG A 37 -1.30 2.94 -17.52
C ARG A 37 -2.55 3.75 -17.88
N PRO A 38 -2.59 5.06 -17.55
CA PRO A 38 -3.80 5.87 -17.71
C PRO A 38 -4.19 6.12 -19.18
N ASP A 39 -3.21 6.25 -20.05
CA ASP A 39 -3.37 6.47 -21.49
C ASP A 39 -2.17 5.91 -22.28
N GLN A 40 -2.16 6.04 -23.60
CA GLN A 40 -1.10 5.50 -24.45
C GLN A 40 0.26 6.15 -24.21
N MET A 41 0.29 7.40 -23.74
CA MET A 41 1.50 8.17 -23.43
C MET A 41 1.82 8.18 -21.94
N GLY A 42 0.97 7.54 -21.10
CA GLY A 42 1.18 7.44 -19.66
C GLY A 42 2.24 6.42 -19.29
N GLU A 43 2.88 6.66 -18.16
CA GLU A 43 3.80 5.70 -17.55
C GLU A 43 3.05 4.52 -16.96
N ARG A 44 3.74 3.40 -16.87
CA ARG A 44 3.26 2.21 -16.16
C ARG A 44 3.56 2.39 -14.67
N ILE A 45 2.53 2.32 -13.84
CA ILE A 45 2.67 2.48 -12.39
C ILE A 45 2.08 1.30 -11.65
N PRO A 46 2.72 0.83 -10.56
CA PRO A 46 2.18 -0.20 -9.70
C PRO A 46 1.15 0.39 -8.74
N LEU A 47 0.03 -0.31 -8.58
CA LEU A 47 -0.97 0.00 -7.57
C LEU A 47 -1.30 -1.28 -6.80
N SER A 48 -1.26 -1.22 -5.47
CA SER A 48 -1.70 -2.35 -4.65
C SER A 48 -3.19 -2.59 -4.83
N VAL A 49 -3.58 -3.87 -4.84
CA VAL A 49 -4.99 -4.23 -4.79
C VAL A 49 -5.50 -4.03 -3.36
N ALA A 50 -6.50 -3.18 -3.21
CA ALA A 50 -7.10 -2.84 -1.92
C ALA A 50 -8.36 -3.68 -1.62
N ASP A 51 -9.08 -4.09 -2.66
CA ASP A 51 -10.23 -4.98 -2.55
C ASP A 51 -10.60 -5.54 -3.93
N TRP A 52 -11.49 -6.53 -3.96
CA TRP A 52 -12.05 -7.10 -5.20
C TRP A 52 -13.40 -7.77 -4.95
N ASP A 53 -14.20 -7.82 -5.99
CA ASP A 53 -15.46 -8.57 -6.03
C ASP A 53 -15.43 -9.52 -7.24
N ARG A 54 -15.36 -10.83 -6.96
CA ARG A 54 -15.35 -11.87 -8.00
C ARG A 54 -16.68 -11.97 -8.76
N LYS A 55 -17.81 -11.68 -8.08
CA LYS A 55 -19.14 -11.75 -8.72
C LYS A 55 -19.35 -10.58 -9.67
N ALA A 56 -18.95 -9.39 -9.24
CA ALA A 56 -19.01 -8.19 -10.08
C ALA A 56 -17.87 -8.09 -11.09
N GLY A 57 -16.82 -8.93 -10.95
CA GLY A 57 -15.64 -8.89 -11.82
C GLY A 57 -14.81 -7.62 -11.65
N THR A 58 -14.77 -7.04 -10.45
CA THR A 58 -14.13 -5.75 -10.21
C THR A 58 -12.93 -5.84 -9.28
N VAL A 59 -11.98 -4.92 -9.49
CA VAL A 59 -10.78 -4.74 -8.65
C VAL A 59 -10.73 -3.30 -8.19
N THR A 60 -10.49 -3.11 -6.89
CA THR A 60 -10.36 -1.81 -6.24
C THR A 60 -8.91 -1.54 -5.90
N SER A 61 -8.42 -0.36 -6.25
CA SER A 61 -7.12 0.16 -5.81
C SER A 61 -7.27 1.54 -5.20
N ILE A 62 -6.32 1.89 -4.34
CA ILE A 62 -6.23 3.22 -3.75
C ILE A 62 -4.90 3.83 -4.18
N PHE A 63 -4.94 5.05 -4.72
CA PHE A 63 -3.74 5.76 -5.13
C PHE A 63 -3.75 7.21 -4.68
N MET A 64 -2.56 7.73 -4.44
CA MET A 64 -2.34 9.14 -4.14
C MET A 64 -1.99 9.90 -5.42
N GLN A 65 -2.59 11.06 -5.60
CA GLN A 65 -2.28 11.96 -6.71
C GLN A 65 -0.99 12.72 -6.39
N VAL A 66 0.14 12.18 -6.84
CA VAL A 66 1.49 12.72 -6.53
C VAL A 66 2.38 12.90 -7.76
N GLY A 67 1.93 12.51 -8.94
CA GLY A 67 2.72 12.60 -10.18
C GLY A 67 1.83 12.68 -11.42
N GLY A 68 2.44 12.81 -12.58
CA GLY A 68 1.75 12.96 -13.87
C GLY A 68 0.74 11.84 -14.15
N SER A 69 1.15 10.59 -14.01
CA SER A 69 0.29 9.43 -14.27
C SER A 69 -0.87 9.32 -13.29
N THR A 70 -0.64 9.56 -11.99
CA THR A 70 -1.72 9.57 -10.99
C THR A 70 -2.65 10.76 -11.14
N ALA A 71 -2.15 11.92 -11.61
CA ALA A 71 -2.99 13.07 -11.94
C ALA A 71 -3.91 12.78 -13.16
N LYS A 72 -3.42 12.05 -14.17
CA LYS A 72 -4.24 11.58 -15.29
C LYS A 72 -5.32 10.61 -14.81
N LEU A 73 -4.99 9.59 -13.98
CA LEU A 73 -5.97 8.68 -13.39
C LEU A 73 -7.04 9.42 -12.57
N ALA A 74 -6.65 10.44 -11.81
CA ALA A 74 -7.56 11.24 -10.99
C ALA A 74 -8.56 12.09 -11.81
N ARG A 75 -8.31 12.32 -13.10
CA ARG A 75 -9.23 13.04 -14.01
C ARG A 75 -10.24 12.13 -14.67
N LEU A 76 -9.99 10.82 -14.73
CA LEU A 76 -10.90 9.86 -15.34
C LEU A 76 -12.21 9.77 -14.55
N LYS A 77 -13.29 9.43 -15.25
CA LYS A 77 -14.65 9.34 -14.70
C LYS A 77 -15.18 7.91 -14.82
N PRO A 78 -16.19 7.54 -14.04
CA PRO A 78 -16.95 6.32 -14.30
C PRO A 78 -17.43 6.26 -15.76
N GLY A 79 -17.20 5.12 -16.40
CA GLY A 79 -17.47 4.91 -17.83
C GLY A 79 -16.26 5.10 -18.75
N ASP A 80 -15.24 5.86 -18.34
CA ASP A 80 -13.97 5.93 -19.07
C ASP A 80 -13.23 4.59 -19.07
N THR A 81 -12.24 4.46 -19.94
CA THR A 81 -11.43 3.23 -20.03
C THR A 81 -9.95 3.55 -19.95
N ILE A 82 -9.18 2.59 -19.41
CA ILE A 82 -7.72 2.60 -19.44
C ILE A 82 -7.18 1.50 -20.35
N PRO A 83 -6.06 1.75 -21.06
CA PRO A 83 -5.52 0.79 -22.02
C PRO A 83 -4.79 -0.37 -21.35
N THR A 84 -4.24 -0.18 -20.15
CA THR A 84 -3.42 -1.18 -19.48
C THR A 84 -3.88 -1.38 -18.03
N PHE A 85 -4.18 -2.63 -17.70
CA PHE A 85 -4.48 -3.10 -16.35
C PHE A 85 -3.98 -4.55 -16.26
N VAL A 86 -2.76 -4.73 -15.80
CA VAL A 86 -2.07 -6.02 -15.78
C VAL A 86 -1.98 -6.52 -14.35
N GLY A 87 -2.42 -7.74 -14.12
CA GLY A 87 -2.37 -8.39 -12.80
C GLY A 87 -3.16 -9.69 -12.78
N PRO A 88 -3.23 -10.34 -11.60
CA PRO A 88 -2.48 -10.00 -10.41
C PRO A 88 -0.98 -10.22 -10.58
N LEU A 89 -0.18 -9.37 -9.97
CA LEU A 89 1.29 -9.43 -9.98
C LEU A 89 1.81 -9.52 -8.53
N GLY A 90 3.08 -9.93 -8.41
CA GLY A 90 3.72 -10.17 -7.12
C GLY A 90 3.30 -11.47 -6.46
N LYS A 91 4.06 -11.87 -5.44
CA LYS A 91 3.67 -12.96 -4.56
C LYS A 91 2.57 -12.52 -3.61
N GLU A 92 1.65 -13.42 -3.34
CA GLU A 92 0.65 -13.24 -2.29
C GLU A 92 1.30 -13.16 -0.91
N THR A 93 0.72 -12.38 -0.02
CA THR A 93 1.08 -12.41 1.41
C THR A 93 0.82 -13.80 1.98
N GLU A 94 1.75 -14.32 2.76
CA GLU A 94 1.57 -15.60 3.46
C GLU A 94 0.43 -15.48 4.47
N ILE A 95 -0.66 -16.22 4.24
CA ILE A 95 -1.84 -16.26 5.11
C ILE A 95 -1.92 -17.60 5.81
N LYS A 96 -1.73 -17.59 7.11
CA LYS A 96 -1.91 -18.73 8.02
C LYS A 96 -2.22 -18.23 9.43
N ASN A 97 -2.50 -19.13 10.35
CA ASN A 97 -2.61 -18.74 11.76
C ASN A 97 -1.21 -18.55 12.35
N PHE A 98 -0.85 -17.31 12.63
CA PHE A 98 0.38 -16.91 13.30
C PHE A 98 0.16 -16.66 14.80
N GLY A 99 -1.10 -16.53 15.25
CA GLY A 99 -1.46 -16.11 16.60
C GLY A 99 -1.92 -14.64 16.62
N THR A 100 -1.16 -13.77 17.24
CA THR A 100 -1.45 -12.33 17.35
C THR A 100 -0.77 -11.57 16.21
N VAL A 101 -1.55 -10.91 15.36
CA VAL A 101 -1.02 -10.16 14.21
C VAL A 101 -1.36 -8.69 14.33
N LEU A 102 -0.36 -7.85 14.08
CA LEU A 102 -0.48 -6.41 13.97
C LEU A 102 -0.46 -6.00 12.48
N CYS A 103 -1.54 -5.39 12.00
CA CYS A 103 -1.63 -4.82 10.66
C CYS A 103 -1.57 -3.29 10.73
N LEU A 104 -0.50 -2.69 10.24
CA LEU A 104 -0.29 -1.24 10.24
C LEU A 104 -0.46 -0.66 8.85
N GLY A 105 -1.40 0.26 8.70
CA GLY A 105 -1.62 1.04 7.48
C GLY A 105 -1.49 2.53 7.71
N GLY A 106 -0.74 3.21 6.83
CA GLY A 106 -0.66 4.67 6.82
C GLY A 106 -0.89 5.23 5.43
N CYS A 107 -1.63 6.34 5.31
CA CYS A 107 -1.95 6.96 4.03
C CYS A 107 -2.58 5.94 3.05
N TYR A 108 -2.06 5.80 1.81
CA TYR A 108 -2.53 4.78 0.85
C TYR A 108 -2.33 3.35 1.36
N GLY A 109 -1.42 3.13 2.30
CA GLY A 109 -1.18 1.81 2.92
C GLY A 109 -2.36 1.28 3.73
N ILE A 110 -3.28 2.14 4.17
CA ILE A 110 -4.53 1.71 4.82
C ILE A 110 -5.32 0.79 3.87
N GLY A 111 -5.48 1.19 2.59
CA GLY A 111 -6.17 0.36 1.61
C GLY A 111 -5.42 -0.92 1.28
N SER A 112 -4.08 -0.87 1.13
CA SER A 112 -3.31 -2.05 0.74
C SER A 112 -3.17 -3.10 1.85
N VAL A 113 -3.22 -2.71 3.14
CA VAL A 113 -3.17 -3.67 4.25
C VAL A 113 -4.55 -4.29 4.56
N PHE A 114 -5.64 -3.67 4.11
CA PHE A 114 -6.99 -4.13 4.41
C PHE A 114 -7.26 -5.59 3.97
N PRO A 115 -7.00 -6.01 2.71
CA PRO A 115 -7.25 -7.39 2.30
C PRO A 115 -6.39 -8.40 3.05
N VAL A 116 -5.20 -8.00 3.48
CA VAL A 116 -4.30 -8.83 4.30
C VAL A 116 -4.88 -9.02 5.69
N ALA A 117 -5.34 -7.93 6.35
CA ALA A 117 -5.97 -7.99 7.66
C ALA A 117 -7.23 -8.87 7.64
N ARG A 118 -8.06 -8.74 6.59
CA ARG A 118 -9.25 -9.58 6.37
C ARG A 118 -8.89 -11.05 6.28
N ALA A 119 -7.96 -11.41 5.40
CA ALA A 119 -7.57 -12.80 5.19
C ALA A 119 -6.90 -13.42 6.43
N LEU A 120 -6.09 -12.66 7.16
CA LEU A 120 -5.50 -13.11 8.42
C LEU A 120 -6.57 -13.34 9.50
N LYS A 121 -7.60 -12.49 9.55
CA LYS A 121 -8.75 -12.69 10.45
C LYS A 121 -9.52 -13.96 10.10
N GLU A 122 -9.79 -14.18 8.83
CA GLU A 122 -10.43 -15.39 8.31
C GLU A 122 -9.62 -16.67 8.58
N ALA A 123 -8.28 -16.55 8.61
CA ALA A 123 -7.38 -17.65 8.98
C ALA A 123 -7.27 -17.91 10.50
N GLY A 124 -8.08 -17.24 11.33
CA GLY A 124 -8.19 -17.49 12.76
C GLY A 124 -7.16 -16.75 13.61
N ASN A 125 -6.50 -15.73 13.07
CA ASN A 125 -5.61 -14.88 13.86
C ASN A 125 -6.37 -13.90 14.75
N LYS A 126 -5.72 -13.49 15.83
CA LYS A 126 -6.10 -12.31 16.60
C LYS A 126 -5.50 -11.08 15.92
N VAL A 127 -6.33 -10.33 15.21
CA VAL A 127 -5.88 -9.22 14.37
C VAL A 127 -6.08 -7.89 15.07
N TYR A 128 -4.99 -7.15 15.22
CA TYR A 128 -4.99 -5.76 15.67
C TYR A 128 -4.60 -4.86 14.50
N SER A 129 -5.44 -3.88 14.17
CA SER A 129 -5.14 -2.92 13.11
C SER A 129 -4.79 -1.56 13.68
N ILE A 130 -3.78 -0.93 13.11
CA ILE A 130 -3.40 0.45 13.41
C ILE A 130 -3.54 1.28 12.15
N LEU A 131 -4.35 2.33 12.21
CA LEU A 131 -4.52 3.31 11.15
C LEU A 131 -3.79 4.59 11.55
N GLU A 132 -2.74 4.95 10.79
CA GLU A 132 -1.95 6.15 11.06
C GLU A 132 -2.18 7.21 9.99
N ALA A 133 -2.41 8.45 10.44
CA ALA A 133 -2.51 9.60 9.56
C ALA A 133 -1.94 10.86 10.22
N ARG A 134 -1.75 11.93 9.43
CA ARG A 134 -1.39 13.23 9.98
C ARG A 134 -2.54 13.83 10.79
N SER A 135 -3.77 13.66 10.33
CA SER A 135 -4.99 14.19 10.92
C SER A 135 -6.18 13.27 10.64
N SER A 136 -7.24 13.40 11.43
CA SER A 136 -8.45 12.58 11.34
C SER A 136 -9.13 12.63 9.96
N PHE A 137 -9.10 13.78 9.28
CA PHE A 137 -9.72 13.92 7.96
C PHE A 137 -8.99 13.17 6.84
N LEU A 138 -7.81 12.60 7.12
CA LEU A 138 -7.04 11.75 6.21
C LEU A 138 -7.25 10.25 6.47
N LEU A 139 -8.06 9.89 7.47
CA LEU A 139 -8.42 8.51 7.76
C LEU A 139 -9.59 8.07 6.88
N TYR A 140 -9.58 6.82 6.49
CA TYR A 140 -10.66 6.21 5.72
C TYR A 140 -10.77 4.72 6.03
N TRP A 141 -11.88 4.10 5.68
CA TRP A 141 -12.17 2.69 5.86
C TRP A 141 -12.11 2.16 7.30
N GLU A 142 -12.11 3.02 8.30
CA GLU A 142 -12.07 2.62 9.71
C GLU A 142 -13.18 1.61 10.05
N ASP A 143 -14.43 1.88 9.61
CA ASP A 143 -15.57 0.98 9.82
C ASP A 143 -15.34 -0.39 9.14
N ARG A 144 -14.61 -0.43 8.03
CA ARG A 144 -14.25 -1.69 7.37
C ARG A 144 -13.23 -2.46 8.21
N PHE A 145 -12.26 -1.78 8.79
CA PHE A 145 -11.27 -2.42 9.68
C PHE A 145 -11.89 -2.96 10.96
N HIS A 146 -12.89 -2.29 11.53
CA HIS A 146 -13.64 -2.80 12.69
C HIS A 146 -14.32 -4.15 12.43
N LYS A 147 -14.65 -4.46 11.18
CA LYS A 147 -15.27 -5.74 10.79
C LYS A 147 -14.28 -6.89 10.65
N VAL A 148 -13.00 -6.59 10.45
CA VAL A 148 -11.95 -7.58 10.15
C VAL A 148 -10.83 -7.61 11.20
N SER A 149 -11.00 -6.89 12.31
CA SER A 149 -10.01 -6.80 13.38
C SER A 149 -10.66 -6.98 14.75
N ASP A 150 -9.93 -7.57 15.69
CA ASP A 150 -10.37 -7.66 17.09
C ASP A 150 -10.35 -6.28 17.76
N ARG A 151 -9.42 -5.44 17.34
CA ARG A 151 -9.36 -4.04 17.77
C ARG A 151 -8.68 -3.18 16.73
N VAL A 152 -9.20 -1.97 16.55
CA VAL A 152 -8.61 -0.94 15.71
C VAL A 152 -8.07 0.17 16.60
N PHE A 153 -6.82 0.54 16.38
CA PHE A 153 -6.18 1.69 16.99
C PHE A 153 -6.01 2.78 15.94
N VAL A 154 -6.22 4.01 16.34
CA VAL A 154 -6.00 5.18 15.49
C VAL A 154 -4.91 6.03 16.10
N ILE A 155 -3.96 6.45 15.29
CA ILE A 155 -2.90 7.39 15.66
C ILE A 155 -2.95 8.57 14.70
N THR A 156 -3.11 9.78 15.24
CA THR A 156 -2.99 11.00 14.44
C THR A 156 -1.89 11.90 15.00
N ARG A 157 -1.08 12.48 14.10
CA ARG A 157 0.05 13.31 14.54
C ARG A 157 -0.39 14.56 15.27
N ASP A 158 -1.49 15.15 14.84
CA ASP A 158 -2.09 16.35 15.45
C ASP A 158 -2.98 16.05 16.66
N GLY A 159 -3.35 14.79 16.90
CA GLY A 159 -4.22 14.37 18.01
C GLY A 159 -5.70 14.62 17.77
N THR A 160 -6.12 14.87 16.54
CA THR A 160 -7.53 15.09 16.19
C THR A 160 -8.40 13.84 16.31
N LYS A 161 -7.79 12.64 16.32
CA LYS A 161 -8.46 11.36 16.58
C LYS A 161 -7.49 10.32 17.14
N GLY A 162 -7.97 9.51 18.07
CA GLY A 162 -7.19 8.44 18.68
C GLY A 162 -6.02 8.93 19.50
N LYS A 163 -4.89 8.20 19.49
CA LYS A 163 -3.68 8.60 20.19
C LYS A 163 -2.94 9.69 19.40
N LYS A 164 -2.59 10.78 20.07
CA LYS A 164 -1.71 11.79 19.47
C LYS A 164 -0.29 11.24 19.41
N GLY A 165 0.34 11.30 18.23
CA GLY A 165 1.73 10.86 18.07
C GLY A 165 2.05 10.28 16.70
N HIS A 166 2.98 9.34 16.69
CA HIS A 166 3.45 8.66 15.49
C HIS A 166 3.80 7.20 15.77
N ILE A 167 4.13 6.45 14.75
CA ILE A 167 4.42 5.00 14.81
C ILE A 167 5.47 4.60 15.86
N GLY A 168 6.36 5.49 16.24
CA GLY A 168 7.37 5.23 17.29
C GLY A 168 6.78 4.90 18.66
N GLN A 169 5.52 5.25 18.90
CA GLN A 169 4.83 5.00 20.17
C GLN A 169 4.02 3.69 20.18
N ILE A 170 4.01 2.97 19.04
CA ILE A 170 3.24 1.71 18.92
C ILE A 170 3.65 0.67 19.96
N PRO A 171 4.94 0.38 20.17
CA PRO A 171 5.32 -0.64 21.17
C PRO A 171 4.82 -0.32 22.57
N GLU A 172 5.00 0.92 23.02
CA GLU A 172 4.51 1.36 24.32
C GLU A 172 2.98 1.27 24.42
N MET A 173 2.27 1.72 23.38
CA MET A 173 0.81 1.65 23.32
C MET A 173 0.29 0.21 23.41
N LEU A 174 0.93 -0.73 22.72
CA LEU A 174 0.54 -2.14 22.73
C LEU A 174 0.91 -2.79 24.06
N HIS A 175 2.07 -2.45 24.63
CA HIS A 175 2.48 -2.94 25.94
C HIS A 175 1.50 -2.54 27.06
N GLN A 176 0.99 -1.28 27.03
CA GLN A 176 -0.01 -0.79 27.99
C GLN A 176 -1.30 -1.60 28.00
N VAL A 177 -1.63 -2.29 26.90
CA VAL A 177 -2.81 -3.14 26.76
C VAL A 177 -2.49 -4.63 26.68
N GLY A 178 -1.25 -5.01 27.01
CA GLY A 178 -0.79 -6.40 27.09
C GLY A 178 -0.73 -7.12 25.73
N ILE A 179 -0.49 -6.38 24.63
CA ILE A 179 -0.41 -6.96 23.30
C ILE A 179 1.05 -7.07 22.86
N VAL A 180 1.46 -8.29 22.52
CA VAL A 180 2.74 -8.59 21.87
C VAL A 180 2.42 -9.31 20.56
N PRO A 181 2.75 -8.76 19.39
CA PRO A 181 2.47 -9.40 18.12
C PRO A 181 3.49 -10.50 17.79
N ASP A 182 2.99 -11.65 17.31
CA ASP A 182 3.80 -12.71 16.71
C ASP A 182 4.23 -12.34 15.28
N LEU A 183 3.43 -11.49 14.62
CA LEU A 183 3.71 -10.96 13.30
C LEU A 183 3.23 -9.51 13.18
N THR A 184 4.06 -8.65 12.64
CA THR A 184 3.71 -7.27 12.26
C THR A 184 3.76 -7.13 10.74
N ILE A 185 2.68 -6.63 10.13
CA ILE A 185 2.61 -6.31 8.70
C ILE A 185 2.45 -4.81 8.54
N VAL A 186 3.30 -4.21 7.73
CA VAL A 186 3.37 -2.75 7.57
C VAL A 186 3.25 -2.37 6.09
N ASN A 187 2.17 -1.68 5.77
CA ASN A 187 1.94 -1.11 4.44
C ASN A 187 1.83 0.42 4.55
N GLY A 188 2.63 1.13 3.76
CA GLY A 188 2.60 2.59 3.80
C GLY A 188 3.76 3.22 3.06
N CYS A 189 4.11 4.45 3.43
CA CYS A 189 5.26 5.09 2.82
C CYS A 189 6.58 4.44 3.29
N THR A 190 7.63 4.60 2.49
CA THR A 190 8.95 4.02 2.78
C THR A 190 9.45 4.33 4.18
N PHE A 191 9.28 5.60 4.62
CA PHE A 191 9.68 6.00 5.97
C PHE A 191 8.93 5.24 7.08
N GLN A 192 7.65 4.99 6.89
CA GLN A 192 6.84 4.24 7.85
C GLN A 192 7.33 2.80 7.95
N MET A 193 7.55 2.14 6.83
CA MET A 193 8.05 0.76 6.78
C MET A 193 9.44 0.66 7.39
N MET A 194 10.36 1.52 6.98
CA MET A 194 11.73 1.58 7.53
C MET A 194 11.72 1.80 9.05
N ARG A 195 10.96 2.80 9.51
CA ARG A 195 10.91 3.14 10.92
C ARG A 195 10.33 2.03 11.77
N MET A 196 9.26 1.37 11.31
CA MET A 196 8.71 0.21 12.02
C MET A 196 9.70 -0.95 12.07
N SER A 197 10.40 -1.25 10.98
CA SER A 197 11.44 -2.28 10.98
C SER A 197 12.55 -2.00 11.98
N GLN A 198 13.00 -0.74 12.10
CA GLN A 198 13.99 -0.32 13.10
C GLN A 198 13.49 -0.46 14.53
N ILE A 199 12.22 -0.15 14.78
CA ILE A 199 11.60 -0.21 16.10
C ILE A 199 11.38 -1.65 16.54
N THR A 200 10.92 -2.50 15.63
CA THR A 200 10.53 -3.89 15.95
C THR A 200 11.73 -4.84 16.03
N LYS A 201 12.83 -4.53 15.34
CA LYS A 201 14.05 -5.38 15.35
C LYS A 201 14.60 -5.65 16.76
N PRO A 202 14.85 -4.64 17.61
CA PRO A 202 15.33 -4.88 18.97
C PRO A 202 14.30 -5.55 19.88
N LEU A 203 13.01 -5.51 19.53
CA LEU A 203 11.93 -6.15 20.26
C LEU A 203 11.73 -7.63 19.86
N GLY A 204 12.43 -8.09 18.83
CA GLY A 204 12.26 -9.44 18.27
C GLY A 204 10.91 -9.66 17.57
N TRP A 205 10.15 -8.60 17.23
CA TRP A 205 8.87 -8.74 16.55
C TRP A 205 9.10 -9.02 15.07
N LYS A 206 8.67 -10.16 14.58
CA LYS A 206 8.72 -10.46 13.16
C LYS A 206 7.96 -9.38 12.37
N THR A 207 8.62 -8.75 11.41
CA THR A 207 8.05 -7.60 10.69
C THR A 207 8.17 -7.78 9.19
N ILE A 208 7.03 -7.85 8.52
CA ILE A 208 6.91 -7.89 7.07
C ILE A 208 6.50 -6.50 6.58
N VAL A 209 7.17 -6.04 5.53
CA VAL A 209 6.91 -4.76 4.88
C VAL A 209 6.55 -4.98 3.41
N ASN A 210 5.55 -4.25 2.92
CA ASN A 210 5.13 -4.30 1.52
C ASN A 210 5.89 -3.23 0.72
N MET A 211 6.97 -3.64 0.06
CA MET A 211 7.92 -2.74 -0.59
C MET A 211 7.34 -2.07 -1.84
N ASN A 212 7.63 -0.78 -1.98
CA ASN A 212 7.09 0.09 -3.02
C ASN A 212 8.18 0.76 -3.89
N PRO A 213 9.08 0.00 -4.51
CA PRO A 213 10.03 0.55 -5.46
C PRO A 213 9.33 1.03 -6.73
N ILE A 214 10.07 1.73 -7.59
CA ILE A 214 9.63 1.99 -8.96
C ILE A 214 9.49 0.65 -9.68
N MET A 215 8.36 0.44 -10.37
CA MET A 215 8.09 -0.75 -11.17
C MET A 215 7.56 -0.33 -12.54
N ILE A 216 8.07 -0.97 -13.60
CA ILE A 216 7.67 -0.67 -14.98
C ILE A 216 6.95 -1.84 -15.60
N ASP A 217 7.59 -3.03 -15.66
CA ASP A 217 6.96 -4.18 -16.30
C ASP A 217 6.19 -5.08 -15.32
N GLY A 218 6.68 -5.24 -14.10
CA GLY A 218 6.03 -6.06 -13.04
C GLY A 218 6.27 -7.56 -13.13
N THR A 219 7.10 -8.05 -14.08
CA THR A 219 7.31 -9.47 -14.37
C THR A 219 8.75 -9.96 -14.14
N GLY A 220 9.62 -9.08 -13.60
CA GLY A 220 11.01 -9.41 -13.29
C GLY A 220 11.99 -9.19 -14.44
N MET A 221 11.53 -8.73 -15.60
CA MET A 221 12.41 -8.59 -16.80
C MET A 221 13.25 -7.33 -16.76
N CYS A 222 12.70 -6.18 -16.39
CA CYS A 222 13.41 -4.90 -16.48
C CYS A 222 14.38 -4.62 -15.33
N GLY A 223 14.27 -5.32 -14.19
CA GLY A 223 15.16 -5.17 -13.04
C GLY A 223 15.09 -3.83 -12.30
N VAL A 224 14.15 -2.94 -12.65
CA VAL A 224 14.01 -1.60 -12.03
C VAL A 224 13.63 -1.69 -10.56
N CYS A 225 12.80 -2.66 -10.19
CA CYS A 225 12.29 -2.87 -8.82
C CYS A 225 13.26 -3.65 -7.91
N ARG A 226 14.54 -3.77 -8.28
CA ARG A 226 15.52 -4.51 -7.47
C ARG A 226 15.82 -3.80 -6.16
N LEU A 227 16.05 -4.58 -5.13
CA LEU A 227 16.46 -4.15 -3.79
C LEU A 227 17.30 -5.25 -3.14
N SER A 228 18.10 -4.90 -2.13
CA SER A 228 18.88 -5.87 -1.35
C SER A 228 18.10 -6.31 -0.12
N VAL A 229 17.96 -7.62 0.05
CA VAL A 229 17.31 -8.28 1.19
C VAL A 229 18.21 -9.38 1.71
N GLY A 230 18.66 -9.30 2.97
CA GLY A 230 19.60 -10.27 3.56
C GLY A 230 20.88 -10.38 2.75
N GLY A 231 21.41 -9.28 2.20
CA GLY A 231 22.61 -9.24 1.36
C GLY A 231 22.43 -9.85 -0.05
N LYS A 232 21.21 -10.20 -0.46
CA LYS A 232 20.90 -10.75 -1.78
C LYS A 232 20.00 -9.82 -2.56
N MET A 233 20.29 -9.66 -3.86
CA MET A 233 19.45 -8.91 -4.76
C MET A 233 18.12 -9.65 -4.99
N LYS A 234 17.01 -8.92 -4.85
CA LYS A 234 15.63 -9.37 -5.07
C LYS A 234 14.91 -8.42 -6.00
N PHE A 235 13.91 -8.91 -6.69
CA PHE A 235 12.99 -8.11 -7.49
C PHE A 235 11.63 -8.04 -6.80
N ALA A 236 11.23 -6.86 -6.34
CA ALA A 236 9.99 -6.71 -5.59
C ALA A 236 8.76 -7.18 -6.36
N CYS A 237 8.76 -7.12 -7.68
CA CYS A 237 7.64 -7.54 -8.50
C CYS A 237 7.46 -9.06 -8.64
N VAL A 238 8.49 -9.88 -8.37
CA VAL A 238 8.41 -11.35 -8.51
C VAL A 238 8.86 -12.09 -7.26
N ASP A 239 9.76 -11.52 -6.44
CA ASP A 239 10.19 -12.10 -5.17
C ASP A 239 9.33 -11.63 -3.99
N GLY A 240 8.69 -10.43 -4.12
CA GLY A 240 7.86 -9.75 -3.16
C GLY A 240 6.44 -9.49 -3.70
N PRO A 241 5.77 -8.42 -3.30
CA PRO A 241 6.33 -7.21 -2.66
C PRO A 241 6.60 -7.30 -1.15
N ASP A 242 6.18 -8.36 -0.49
CA ASP A 242 6.36 -8.56 0.94
C ASP A 242 7.76 -9.13 1.24
N PHE A 243 8.47 -8.47 2.15
CA PHE A 243 9.81 -8.89 2.60
C PHE A 243 9.96 -8.70 4.11
N ASP A 244 10.90 -9.43 4.71
CA ASP A 244 11.32 -9.17 6.07
C ASP A 244 11.95 -7.77 6.18
N GLY A 245 11.31 -6.88 6.90
CA GLY A 245 11.73 -5.49 7.05
C GLY A 245 13.08 -5.33 7.75
N HIS A 246 13.50 -6.34 8.52
CA HIS A 246 14.79 -6.36 9.23
C HIS A 246 15.97 -6.71 8.31
N GLU A 247 15.70 -7.31 7.14
CA GLU A 247 16.68 -7.74 6.16
C GLU A 247 16.85 -6.77 4.99
N ILE A 248 15.99 -5.74 4.89
CA ILE A 248 16.07 -4.71 3.84
C ILE A 248 17.30 -3.82 4.05
N ASP A 249 18.07 -3.62 2.99
CA ASP A 249 19.03 -2.52 2.91
C ASP A 249 18.28 -1.21 2.62
N TRP A 250 17.90 -0.52 3.70
CA TRP A 250 17.11 0.71 3.63
C TRP A 250 17.91 1.88 3.05
N GLU A 251 19.24 1.89 3.18
CA GLU A 251 20.09 2.96 2.63
C GLU A 251 20.14 2.86 1.12
N GLU A 252 20.45 1.68 0.58
CA GLU A 252 20.41 1.42 -0.85
C GLU A 252 19.02 1.71 -1.41
N PHE A 253 17.97 1.23 -0.75
CA PHE A 253 16.60 1.42 -1.22
C PHE A 253 16.22 2.90 -1.33
N LEU A 254 16.55 3.72 -0.32
CA LEU A 254 16.29 5.16 -0.34
C LEU A 254 17.10 5.88 -1.40
N ALA A 255 18.38 5.52 -1.59
CA ALA A 255 19.22 6.08 -2.63
C ALA A 255 18.63 5.83 -4.02
N ARG A 256 18.20 4.59 -4.30
CA ARG A 256 17.58 4.22 -5.57
C ARG A 256 16.25 4.95 -5.84
N ARG A 257 15.42 5.15 -4.82
CA ARG A 257 14.17 5.91 -4.98
C ARG A 257 14.37 7.37 -5.36
N LYS A 258 15.52 7.95 -5.06
CA LYS A 258 15.84 9.34 -5.43
C LYS A 258 16.34 9.49 -6.86
N SER A 259 16.66 8.40 -7.55
CA SER A 259 17.34 8.41 -8.86
C SER A 259 16.59 9.18 -9.95
N TYR A 260 15.26 9.28 -9.86
CA TYR A 260 14.39 9.97 -10.84
C TYR A 260 13.65 11.18 -10.26
N ASN A 261 14.04 11.67 -9.07
CA ASN A 261 13.39 12.82 -8.45
C ASN A 261 13.34 14.09 -9.33
N PRO A 262 14.39 14.45 -10.09
CA PRO A 262 14.31 15.61 -10.96
C PRO A 262 13.23 15.47 -12.03
N GLU A 263 13.15 14.30 -12.66
CA GLU A 263 12.19 13.99 -13.71
C GLU A 263 10.75 13.89 -13.19
N GLU A 264 10.57 13.47 -11.95
CA GLU A 264 9.26 13.41 -11.29
C GLU A 264 8.75 14.79 -10.88
N ILE A 265 9.64 15.70 -10.47
CA ILE A 265 9.28 17.05 -9.99
C ILE A 265 8.89 17.97 -11.15
N ASP A 266 9.56 17.89 -12.29
CA ASP A 266 9.33 18.76 -13.45
C ASP A 266 7.89 18.70 -14.01
N PRO A 267 7.29 17.53 -14.22
CA PRO A 267 5.89 17.45 -14.67
C PRO A 267 4.89 18.04 -13.68
N LEU A 268 5.16 17.94 -12.36
CA LEU A 268 4.32 18.53 -11.32
C LEU A 268 4.37 20.06 -11.37
N ARG A 269 5.55 20.65 -11.59
CA ARG A 269 5.71 22.11 -11.75
C ARG A 269 4.99 22.62 -12.99
N ARG A 270 5.08 21.89 -14.13
CA ARG A 270 4.40 22.25 -15.38
C ARG A 270 2.87 22.15 -15.26
N SER A 271 2.35 21.15 -14.54
CA SER A 271 0.90 21.00 -14.35
C SER A 271 0.31 22.06 -13.43
N SER A 272 1.05 22.56 -12.45
CA SER A 272 0.62 23.64 -11.56
C SER A 272 0.59 25.01 -12.27
N CYS A 273 1.45 25.24 -13.28
CA CYS A 273 1.41 26.46 -14.10
C CYS A 273 0.25 26.50 -15.11
N GLN A 274 -0.30 25.36 -15.52
CA GLN A 274 -1.44 25.31 -16.48
C GLN A 274 -2.81 25.48 -15.82
N SER A 275 -2.91 25.51 -14.50
CA SER A 275 -4.18 25.73 -13.77
C SER A 275 -4.50 27.19 -13.49
N HIS A 276 -3.75 28.14 -14.06
CA HIS A 276 -3.95 29.59 -13.90
C HIS A 276 -4.25 30.33 -15.21
N PHE A 277 -4.74 29.62 -16.26
CA PHE A 277 -5.30 30.25 -17.45
C PHE A 277 -6.70 29.73 -17.77
#